data_0e2c6ae64e101a433eb2cc77407a0574
#
_entry.id   0e2c6ae64e101a433eb2cc77407a0574
#
_cell.length_a   1.000
_cell.length_b   1.000
_cell.length_c   1.000
_cell.angle_alpha   90.00
_cell.angle_beta   90.00
_cell.angle_gamma   90.00
#
_symmetry.space_group_name_H-M   'P 1'
#
loop_
_entity.id
_entity.type
_entity.pdbx_description
1 polymer ?
#
loop_
_entity_poly.entity_id
_entity_poly.type
_entity_poly.pdbx_seq_one_letter_code
_entity_poly.pdbx_strand_id
1 'polypeptide(L)'
;IESVLDALRSNRTKNIVFVGNNIRAKALAELLPEKNVMFAFALSAGHRESDRVASIDLKKITIGQLRNAGSNEKLIREIYEPNMEDYLLCHAAFVLPAAFACYKTDGNLKKLKGNTAYLNRLIDANIEGYRAIQNAGHEILPKADAEFESKAYRKTCLRFFKLMCATSLGKLCASDHAMNAVEEMCALNRDMKAFFDDTGAEYPVWKSLELECGSYLS
;
A
#
# COMPACT_ATOMS: atom_id res chain seq x y z
N ILE A 1 6.70 -12.58 8.24
CA ILE A 1 7.26 -13.39 7.12
C ILE A 1 8.45 -14.20 7.62
N GLU A 2 9.33 -13.67 8.45
CA GLU A 2 10.52 -14.35 8.98
C GLU A 2 10.20 -15.71 9.60
N SER A 3 9.10 -15.81 10.33
CA SER A 3 8.65 -17.06 10.98
C SER A 3 8.32 -18.21 10.03
N VAL A 4 8.14 -17.94 8.73
CA VAL A 4 7.80 -18.97 7.74
C VAL A 4 8.92 -19.22 6.73
N LEU A 5 10.03 -18.48 6.79
CA LEU A 5 11.12 -18.59 5.80
C LEU A 5 11.71 -19.99 5.71
N ASP A 6 11.94 -20.65 6.85
CA ASP A 6 12.53 -21.99 6.85
C ASP A 6 11.57 -23.03 6.23
N ALA A 7 10.27 -22.89 6.49
CA ALA A 7 9.26 -23.71 5.84
C ALA A 7 9.22 -23.46 4.33
N LEU A 8 9.35 -22.21 3.89
CA LEU A 8 9.40 -21.86 2.47
C LEU A 8 10.66 -22.39 1.78
N ARG A 9 11.82 -22.31 2.43
CA ARG A 9 13.08 -22.85 1.91
C ARG A 9 13.01 -24.38 1.72
N SER A 10 12.50 -25.09 2.72
CA SER A 10 12.42 -26.56 2.72
C SER A 10 11.30 -27.11 1.84
N ASN A 11 10.31 -26.30 1.49
CA ASN A 11 9.18 -26.73 0.64
C ASN A 11 9.67 -27.10 -0.77
N ARG A 12 9.08 -28.13 -1.37
CA ARG A 12 9.41 -28.58 -2.73
C ARG A 12 8.91 -27.64 -3.83
N THR A 13 7.95 -26.77 -3.52
CA THR A 13 7.40 -25.81 -4.47
C THR A 13 8.49 -24.82 -4.90
N LYS A 14 8.65 -24.64 -6.21
CA LYS A 14 9.61 -23.67 -6.77
C LYS A 14 9.05 -22.25 -6.85
N ASN A 15 7.76 -22.12 -7.08
CA ASN A 15 7.09 -20.85 -7.23
C ASN A 15 6.43 -20.42 -5.91
N ILE A 16 6.74 -19.21 -5.45
CA ILE A 16 6.17 -18.62 -4.24
C ILE A 16 5.58 -17.27 -4.62
N VAL A 17 4.36 -17.01 -4.20
CA VAL A 17 3.70 -15.71 -4.37
C VAL A 17 3.40 -15.13 -3.00
N PHE A 18 3.97 -13.96 -2.71
CA PHE A 18 3.61 -13.18 -1.52
C PHE A 18 2.49 -12.21 -1.90
N VAL A 19 1.38 -12.27 -1.16
CA VAL A 19 0.20 -11.43 -1.40
C VAL A 19 0.05 -10.43 -0.27
N GLY A 20 -0.03 -9.15 -0.57
CA GLY A 20 -0.24 -8.07 0.40
C GLY A 20 0.79 -6.94 0.29
N ASN A 21 0.76 -6.04 1.27
CA ASN A 21 1.68 -4.91 1.35
C ASN A 21 3.11 -5.39 1.65
N ASN A 22 4.07 -5.02 0.81
CA ASN A 22 5.47 -5.36 1.03
C ASN A 22 6.39 -4.46 0.22
N ILE A 23 6.95 -3.43 0.85
CA ILE A 23 7.94 -2.56 0.21
C ILE A 23 9.37 -3.10 0.31
N ARG A 24 9.58 -4.18 1.06
CA ARG A 24 10.85 -4.90 1.15
C ARG A 24 10.90 -6.12 0.22
N ALA A 25 10.19 -6.05 -0.89
CA ALA A 25 10.03 -7.17 -1.82
C ALA A 25 11.38 -7.75 -2.30
N LYS A 26 12.33 -6.87 -2.67
CA LYS A 26 13.67 -7.28 -3.08
C LYS A 26 14.42 -8.03 -1.99
N ALA A 27 14.50 -7.48 -0.78
CA ALA A 27 15.16 -8.11 0.35
C ALA A 27 14.54 -9.48 0.68
N LEU A 28 13.21 -9.60 0.57
CA LEU A 28 12.52 -10.87 0.78
C LEU A 28 12.84 -11.91 -0.29
N ALA A 29 12.92 -11.51 -1.56
CA ALA A 29 13.31 -12.41 -2.64
C ALA A 29 14.76 -12.91 -2.48
N GLU A 30 15.68 -12.06 -2.03
CA GLU A 30 17.07 -12.42 -1.76
C GLU A 30 17.23 -13.48 -0.65
N LEU A 31 16.28 -13.57 0.28
CA LEU A 31 16.25 -14.61 1.31
C LEU A 31 15.83 -15.99 0.77
N LEU A 32 15.33 -16.06 -0.45
CA LEU A 32 14.81 -17.28 -1.10
C LEU A 32 15.44 -17.48 -2.50
N PRO A 33 16.78 -17.54 -2.62
CA PRO A 33 17.47 -17.52 -3.91
C PRO A 33 17.16 -18.74 -4.78
N GLU A 34 16.76 -19.86 -4.19
CA GLU A 34 16.41 -21.12 -4.88
C GLU A 34 14.94 -21.13 -5.36
N LYS A 35 14.19 -20.07 -5.11
CA LYS A 35 12.77 -19.97 -5.41
C LYS A 35 12.52 -18.93 -6.50
N ASN A 36 11.49 -19.18 -7.28
CA ASN A 36 10.91 -18.18 -8.16
C ASN A 36 9.89 -17.37 -7.34
N VAL A 37 10.31 -16.20 -6.87
CA VAL A 37 9.50 -15.36 -5.99
C VAL A 37 8.74 -14.34 -6.82
N MET A 38 7.44 -14.31 -6.64
CA MET A 38 6.52 -13.33 -7.20
C MET A 38 5.79 -12.59 -6.08
N PHE A 39 5.26 -11.45 -6.42
CA PHE A 39 4.46 -10.62 -5.50
C PHE A 39 3.10 -10.35 -6.12
N ALA A 40 2.10 -10.18 -5.27
CA ALA A 40 0.76 -9.88 -5.73
C ALA A 40 0.05 -8.92 -4.78
N PHE A 41 -0.86 -8.15 -5.34
CA PHE A 41 -1.78 -7.31 -4.59
C PHE A 41 -3.21 -7.55 -5.07
N ALA A 42 -4.07 -8.03 -4.15
CA ALA A 42 -5.48 -8.28 -4.45
C ALA A 42 -6.32 -7.04 -4.10
N LEU A 43 -7.13 -6.59 -5.04
CA LEU A 43 -8.13 -5.54 -4.81
C LEU A 43 -9.36 -6.16 -4.14
N SER A 44 -9.20 -6.57 -2.90
CA SER A 44 -10.27 -7.06 -2.05
C SER A 44 -10.21 -6.36 -0.70
N ALA A 45 -11.34 -6.21 -0.05
CA ALA A 45 -11.44 -5.62 1.26
C ALA A 45 -12.47 -6.36 2.10
N GLY A 46 -12.31 -6.36 3.41
CA GLY A 46 -13.27 -7.01 4.29
C GLY A 46 -12.77 -7.11 5.72
N HIS A 47 -13.64 -7.62 6.57
CA HIS A 47 -13.33 -7.92 7.95
C HIS A 47 -13.98 -9.24 8.37
N ARG A 48 -13.39 -9.86 9.39
CA ARG A 48 -13.96 -11.05 10.01
C ARG A 48 -14.90 -10.62 11.14
N GLU A 49 -16.12 -11.14 11.12
CA GLU A 49 -17.02 -11.18 12.26
C GLU A 49 -16.88 -12.55 12.96
N SER A 50 -17.52 -12.76 14.08
CA SER A 50 -17.34 -13.97 14.89
C SER A 50 -17.53 -15.28 14.10
N ASP A 51 -18.54 -15.33 13.25
CA ASP A 51 -19.01 -16.51 12.50
C ASP A 51 -18.98 -16.35 10.98
N ARG A 52 -18.64 -15.16 10.48
CA ARG A 52 -18.64 -14.86 9.04
C ARG A 52 -17.56 -13.88 8.64
N VAL A 53 -17.30 -13.80 7.34
CA VAL A 53 -16.46 -12.79 6.71
C VAL A 53 -17.34 -11.89 5.87
N ALA A 54 -17.33 -10.58 6.16
CA ALA A 54 -17.91 -9.56 5.32
C ALA A 54 -16.81 -9.05 4.38
N SER A 55 -16.97 -9.20 3.07
CA SER A 55 -15.95 -8.80 2.11
C SER A 55 -16.52 -8.20 0.85
N ILE A 56 -15.73 -7.33 0.22
CA ILE A 56 -15.87 -6.93 -1.18
C ILE A 56 -14.68 -7.49 -1.94
N ASP A 57 -14.93 -8.21 -3.00
CA ASP A 57 -13.92 -8.68 -3.92
C ASP A 57 -14.18 -8.06 -5.30
N LEU A 58 -13.27 -7.22 -5.76
CA LEU A 58 -13.32 -6.62 -7.09
C LEU A 58 -12.84 -7.58 -8.17
N LYS A 59 -12.50 -8.83 -7.80
CA LYS A 59 -12.01 -9.89 -8.71
C LYS A 59 -10.83 -9.44 -9.56
N LYS A 60 -9.98 -8.60 -8.97
CA LYS A 60 -8.77 -8.09 -9.59
C LYS A 60 -7.58 -8.36 -8.68
N ILE A 61 -6.57 -8.99 -9.22
CA ILE A 61 -5.28 -9.17 -8.60
C ILE A 61 -4.22 -8.68 -9.58
N THR A 62 -3.32 -7.84 -9.09
CA THR A 62 -2.09 -7.52 -9.80
C THR A 62 -1.01 -8.45 -9.28
N ILE A 63 -0.33 -9.17 -10.17
CA ILE A 63 0.70 -10.14 -9.83
C ILE A 63 1.89 -9.96 -10.75
N GLY A 64 3.09 -10.10 -10.23
CA GLY A 64 4.29 -9.93 -11.04
C GLY A 64 5.56 -10.23 -10.29
N GLN A 65 6.65 -9.75 -10.83
CA GLN A 65 8.00 -9.99 -10.37
C GLN A 65 8.73 -8.68 -10.05
N LEU A 66 9.90 -8.81 -9.44
CA LEU A 66 10.83 -7.71 -9.33
C LEU A 66 11.38 -7.32 -10.71
N ARG A 67 11.79 -6.07 -10.84
CA ARG A 67 12.45 -5.56 -12.05
C ARG A 67 13.65 -6.47 -12.39
N ASN A 68 13.74 -6.88 -13.65
CA ASN A 68 14.82 -7.73 -14.19
C ASN A 68 14.86 -9.19 -13.67
N ALA A 69 13.85 -9.68 -12.99
CA ALA A 69 13.80 -11.05 -12.46
C ALA A 69 13.36 -12.13 -13.47
N GLY A 70 13.41 -11.86 -14.77
CA GLY A 70 12.84 -12.75 -15.78
C GLY A 70 11.31 -12.67 -15.81
N SER A 71 10.68 -13.29 -16.80
CA SER A 71 9.23 -13.18 -16.99
C SER A 71 8.50 -14.50 -16.80
N ASN A 72 7.53 -14.51 -15.90
CA ASN A 72 6.55 -15.58 -15.72
C ASN A 72 5.16 -15.20 -16.28
N GLU A 73 5.08 -14.19 -17.12
CA GLU A 73 3.82 -13.69 -17.69
C GLU A 73 2.95 -14.79 -18.27
N LYS A 74 3.56 -15.80 -18.91
CA LYS A 74 2.83 -16.95 -19.49
C LYS A 74 2.12 -17.81 -18.45
N LEU A 75 2.53 -17.74 -17.19
CA LEU A 75 1.91 -18.45 -16.08
C LEU A 75 0.76 -17.67 -15.45
N ILE A 76 0.66 -16.37 -15.75
CA ILE A 76 -0.25 -15.44 -15.13
C ILE A 76 -1.37 -15.08 -16.09
N ARG A 77 -2.61 -15.31 -15.67
CA ARG A 77 -3.83 -14.93 -16.42
C ARG A 77 -4.39 -13.58 -16.00
N GLU A 78 -3.93 -13.09 -14.88
CA GLU A 78 -4.36 -11.85 -14.24
C GLU A 78 -3.55 -10.65 -14.79
N ILE A 79 -3.70 -9.49 -14.17
CA ILE A 79 -2.90 -8.32 -14.52
C ILE A 79 -1.45 -8.59 -14.11
N TYR A 80 -0.58 -8.74 -15.09
CA TYR A 80 0.84 -8.94 -14.86
C TYR A 80 1.57 -7.61 -14.80
N GLU A 81 2.27 -7.37 -13.68
CA GLU A 81 3.14 -6.21 -13.48
C GLU A 81 4.61 -6.65 -13.46
N PRO A 82 5.40 -6.26 -14.46
CA PRO A 82 6.81 -6.65 -14.55
C PRO A 82 7.69 -5.97 -13.49
N ASN A 83 7.16 -4.99 -12.79
CA ASN A 83 7.86 -4.21 -11.77
C ASN A 83 7.03 -4.07 -10.49
N MET A 84 6.79 -5.20 -9.83
CA MET A 84 6.00 -5.22 -8.58
C MET A 84 6.67 -4.49 -7.42
N GLU A 85 7.99 -4.31 -7.43
CA GLU A 85 8.67 -3.52 -6.42
C GLU A 85 8.17 -2.07 -6.41
N ASP A 86 8.20 -1.42 -7.56
CA ASP A 86 7.73 -0.04 -7.70
C ASP A 86 6.22 0.06 -7.47
N TYR A 87 5.45 -0.93 -7.93
CA TYR A 87 4.01 -0.98 -7.68
C TYR A 87 3.68 -1.00 -6.18
N LEU A 88 4.36 -1.83 -5.40
CA LEU A 88 4.13 -1.96 -3.96
C LEU A 88 4.61 -0.73 -3.19
N LEU A 89 5.72 -0.11 -3.60
CA LEU A 89 6.17 1.18 -3.05
C LEU A 89 5.12 2.27 -3.27
N CYS A 90 4.63 2.42 -4.49
CA CYS A 90 3.59 3.40 -4.83
C CYS A 90 2.28 3.12 -4.08
N HIS A 91 1.91 1.84 -3.96
CA HIS A 91 0.74 1.45 -3.20
C HIS A 91 0.87 1.84 -1.72
N ALA A 92 2.02 1.59 -1.09
CA ALA A 92 2.28 1.99 0.29
C ALA A 92 2.20 3.52 0.47
N ALA A 93 2.78 4.29 -0.45
CA ALA A 93 2.72 5.75 -0.44
C ALA A 93 1.30 6.30 -0.56
N PHE A 94 0.37 5.55 -1.16
CA PHE A 94 -1.04 5.92 -1.26
C PHE A 94 -1.88 5.44 -0.07
N VAL A 95 -1.67 4.20 0.38
CA VAL A 95 -2.54 3.60 1.41
C VAL A 95 -2.25 4.12 2.82
N LEU A 96 -1.00 4.46 3.13
CA LEU A 96 -0.63 4.92 4.47
C LEU A 96 -1.27 6.26 4.85
N PRO A 97 -1.28 7.32 4.00
CA PRO A 97 -2.06 8.52 4.30
C PRO A 97 -3.55 8.25 4.51
N ALA A 98 -4.13 7.30 3.79
CA ALA A 98 -5.52 6.88 4.01
C ALA A 98 -5.71 6.18 5.37
N ALA A 99 -4.75 5.35 5.79
CA ALA A 99 -4.74 4.73 7.12
C ALA A 99 -4.61 5.78 8.23
N PHE A 100 -3.79 6.82 8.06
CA PHE A 100 -3.71 7.94 9.02
C PHE A 100 -5.05 8.63 9.22
N ALA A 101 -5.83 8.83 8.16
CA ALA A 101 -7.18 9.35 8.27
C ALA A 101 -8.11 8.43 9.09
N CYS A 102 -7.95 7.11 8.94
CA CYS A 102 -8.70 6.12 9.72
C CYS A 102 -8.32 6.22 11.21
N TYR A 103 -7.05 6.26 11.54
CA TYR A 103 -6.57 6.36 12.92
C TYR A 103 -7.00 7.67 13.59
N LYS A 104 -6.81 8.81 12.92
CA LYS A 104 -7.28 10.12 13.43
C LYS A 104 -8.77 10.13 13.78
N THR A 105 -9.56 9.31 13.12
CA THR A 105 -11.02 9.31 13.27
C THR A 105 -11.57 8.10 14.03
N ASP A 106 -10.68 7.24 14.59
CA ASP A 106 -11.05 5.97 15.21
C ASP A 106 -11.91 5.11 14.28
N GLY A 107 -11.50 4.98 13.02
CA GLY A 107 -12.20 4.21 11.98
C GLY A 107 -13.44 4.87 11.40
N ASN A 108 -13.83 6.06 11.87
CA ASN A 108 -15.03 6.76 11.37
C ASN A 108 -14.68 7.89 10.39
N LEU A 109 -14.36 7.53 9.15
CA LEU A 109 -14.02 8.50 8.10
C LEU A 109 -15.12 9.54 7.83
N LYS A 110 -16.37 9.28 8.22
CA LYS A 110 -17.45 10.27 8.08
C LYS A 110 -17.19 11.56 8.85
N LYS A 111 -16.36 11.51 9.92
CA LYS A 111 -15.91 12.70 10.66
C LYS A 111 -15.11 13.68 9.78
N LEU A 112 -14.52 13.20 8.67
CA LEU A 112 -13.79 14.02 7.70
C LEU A 112 -14.64 14.48 6.51
N LYS A 113 -15.93 14.14 6.49
CA LYS A 113 -16.84 14.60 5.44
C LYS A 113 -16.88 16.13 5.42
N GLY A 114 -16.54 16.72 4.27
CA GLY A 114 -16.48 18.18 4.11
C GLY A 114 -15.16 18.83 4.54
N ASN A 115 -14.28 18.14 5.26
CA ASN A 115 -12.97 18.68 5.63
C ASN A 115 -11.97 18.59 4.45
N THR A 116 -12.21 19.39 3.43
CA THR A 116 -11.40 19.41 2.21
C THR A 116 -9.94 19.78 2.50
N ALA A 117 -9.67 20.61 3.53
CA ALA A 117 -8.30 20.96 3.92
C ALA A 117 -7.53 19.73 4.40
N TYR A 118 -8.11 18.91 5.26
CA TYR A 118 -7.49 17.68 5.72
C TYR A 118 -7.30 16.67 4.58
N LEU A 119 -8.31 16.49 3.72
CA LEU A 119 -8.19 15.58 2.58
C LEU A 119 -7.09 16.01 1.59
N ASN A 120 -6.85 17.31 1.42
CA ASN A 120 -5.72 17.78 0.63
C ASN A 120 -4.38 17.45 1.29
N ARG A 121 -4.26 17.49 2.62
CA ARG A 121 -3.03 17.06 3.31
C ARG A 121 -2.73 15.58 3.09
N LEU A 122 -3.76 14.70 3.01
CA LEU A 122 -3.55 13.29 2.65
C LEU A 122 -2.95 13.17 1.24
N ILE A 123 -3.41 13.99 0.32
CA ILE A 123 -2.88 14.02 -1.06
C ILE A 123 -1.46 14.59 -1.07
N ASP A 124 -1.18 15.61 -0.27
CA ASP A 124 0.17 16.18 -0.15
C ASP A 124 1.17 15.15 0.38
N ALA A 125 0.80 14.37 1.41
CA ALA A 125 1.62 13.29 1.92
C ALA A 125 1.85 12.16 0.88
N ASN A 126 0.82 11.80 0.12
CA ASN A 126 0.99 10.87 -1.00
C ASN A 126 1.94 11.41 -2.07
N ILE A 127 1.86 12.69 -2.40
CA ILE A 127 2.77 13.36 -3.35
C ILE A 127 4.20 13.37 -2.79
N GLU A 128 4.41 13.62 -1.49
CA GLU A 128 5.74 13.49 -0.86
C GLU A 128 6.30 12.08 -1.05
N GLY A 129 5.49 11.05 -0.82
CA GLY A 129 5.87 9.66 -1.03
C GLY A 129 6.25 9.35 -2.49
N TYR A 130 5.41 9.76 -3.43
CA TYR A 130 5.68 9.54 -4.86
C TYR A 130 6.93 10.29 -5.33
N ARG A 131 7.15 11.50 -4.85
CA ARG A 131 8.36 12.26 -5.15
C ARG A 131 9.62 11.57 -4.64
N ALA A 132 9.59 11.03 -3.42
CA ALA A 132 10.70 10.26 -2.88
C ALA A 132 10.98 9.00 -3.72
N ILE A 133 9.93 8.28 -4.11
CA ILE A 133 10.03 7.08 -4.96
C ILE A 133 10.64 7.43 -6.32
N GLN A 134 10.16 8.49 -6.96
CA GLN A 134 10.66 8.93 -8.27
C GLN A 134 12.12 9.41 -8.18
N ASN A 135 12.48 10.19 -7.16
CA ASN A 135 13.85 10.70 -6.95
C ASN A 135 14.84 9.55 -6.65
N ALA A 136 14.38 8.47 -6.07
CA ALA A 136 15.17 7.25 -5.85
C ALA A 136 15.35 6.41 -7.14
N GLY A 137 14.80 6.85 -8.28
CA GLY A 137 14.92 6.18 -9.56
C GLY A 137 13.88 5.08 -9.82
N HIS A 138 12.85 5.00 -8.98
CA HIS A 138 11.72 4.10 -9.18
C HIS A 138 10.67 4.71 -10.12
N GLU A 139 9.90 3.85 -10.78
CA GLU A 139 8.80 4.24 -11.65
C GLU A 139 7.51 4.44 -10.82
N ILE A 140 6.72 5.46 -11.16
CA ILE A 140 5.41 5.63 -10.52
C ILE A 140 4.38 4.71 -11.18
N LEU A 141 3.81 3.82 -10.37
CA LEU A 141 2.83 2.82 -10.78
C LEU A 141 1.57 2.85 -9.88
N PRO A 142 0.39 2.63 -10.44
CA PRO A 142 0.12 2.42 -11.86
C PRO A 142 0.45 3.65 -12.70
N LYS A 143 0.69 3.48 -14.01
CA LYS A 143 1.06 4.59 -14.93
C LYS A 143 0.04 5.73 -14.97
N ALA A 144 -1.19 5.47 -14.58
CA ALA A 144 -2.22 6.51 -14.42
C ALA A 144 -1.84 7.58 -13.37
N ASP A 145 -0.96 7.24 -12.43
CA ASP A 145 -0.51 8.14 -11.37
C ASP A 145 0.82 8.85 -11.71
N ALA A 146 1.41 8.59 -12.89
CA ALA A 146 2.70 9.15 -13.28
C ALA A 146 2.74 10.69 -13.25
N GLU A 147 1.59 11.33 -13.47
CA GLU A 147 1.45 12.79 -13.38
C GLU A 147 0.91 13.25 -12.01
N PHE A 148 1.41 12.66 -10.93
CA PHE A 148 0.93 12.87 -9.55
C PHE A 148 1.01 14.33 -9.06
N GLU A 149 1.83 15.16 -9.64
CA GLU A 149 1.91 16.61 -9.32
C GLU A 149 0.85 17.44 -10.05
N SER A 150 0.12 16.85 -10.99
CA SER A 150 -0.85 17.57 -11.80
C SER A 150 -2.11 17.96 -11.00
N LYS A 151 -2.75 19.04 -11.42
CA LYS A 151 -4.08 19.43 -10.90
C LYS A 151 -5.14 18.34 -11.15
N ALA A 152 -5.00 17.58 -12.23
CA ALA A 152 -5.90 16.49 -12.59
C ALA A 152 -5.81 15.34 -11.59
N TYR A 153 -4.60 14.90 -11.25
CA TYR A 153 -4.34 13.90 -10.23
C TYR A 153 -4.95 14.32 -8.88
N ARG A 154 -4.60 15.50 -8.39
CA ARG A 154 -5.13 16.05 -7.14
C ARG A 154 -6.67 16.06 -7.10
N LYS A 155 -7.31 16.48 -8.19
CA LYS A 155 -8.77 16.50 -8.30
C LYS A 155 -9.38 15.09 -8.24
N THR A 156 -8.72 14.11 -8.85
CA THR A 156 -9.14 12.71 -8.84
C THR A 156 -9.02 12.11 -7.45
N CYS A 157 -7.87 12.27 -6.78
CA CYS A 157 -7.65 11.81 -5.41
C CYS A 157 -8.62 12.48 -4.43
N LEU A 158 -8.87 13.78 -4.56
CA LEU A 158 -9.82 14.47 -3.70
C LEU A 158 -11.25 13.94 -3.88
N ARG A 159 -11.67 13.61 -5.09
CA ARG A 159 -12.96 12.97 -5.34
C ARG A 159 -13.04 11.59 -4.71
N PHE A 160 -11.97 10.81 -4.84
CA PHE A 160 -11.86 9.49 -4.22
C PHE A 160 -11.99 9.59 -2.70
N PHE A 161 -11.20 10.42 -2.02
CA PHE A 161 -11.27 10.57 -0.57
C PHE A 161 -12.63 11.11 -0.10
N LYS A 162 -13.24 12.05 -0.84
CA LYS A 162 -14.61 12.51 -0.55
C LYS A 162 -15.63 11.37 -0.63
N LEU A 163 -15.51 10.49 -1.62
CA LEU A 163 -16.37 9.32 -1.76
C LEU A 163 -16.18 8.35 -0.60
N MET A 164 -14.92 8.08 -0.21
CA MET A 164 -14.59 7.23 0.94
C MET A 164 -15.18 7.78 2.25
N CYS A 165 -15.11 9.10 2.46
CA CYS A 165 -15.70 9.74 3.64
C CYS A 165 -17.23 9.80 3.62
N ALA A 166 -17.88 9.69 2.45
CA ALA A 166 -19.31 9.84 2.31
C ALA A 166 -20.10 8.52 2.31
N THR A 167 -19.43 7.40 2.04
CA THR A 167 -20.09 6.11 1.77
C THR A 167 -19.58 4.98 2.67
N SER A 168 -20.27 3.86 2.66
CA SER A 168 -19.83 2.62 3.33
C SER A 168 -18.57 2.00 2.70
N LEU A 169 -18.23 2.39 1.46
CA LEU A 169 -16.96 1.95 0.84
C LEU A 169 -15.75 2.34 1.66
N GLY A 170 -15.75 3.56 2.25
CA GLY A 170 -14.65 3.99 3.10
C GLY A 170 -14.48 3.13 4.35
N LYS A 171 -15.58 2.69 4.94
CA LYS A 171 -15.52 1.73 6.05
C LYS A 171 -14.88 0.42 5.59
N LEU A 172 -15.43 -0.18 4.55
CA LEU A 172 -15.08 -1.52 4.12
C LEU A 172 -13.68 -1.60 3.48
N CYS A 173 -13.32 -0.61 2.64
CA CYS A 173 -12.07 -0.62 1.86
C CYS A 173 -10.87 0.04 2.58
N ALA A 174 -11.11 0.86 3.61
CA ALA A 174 -10.04 1.55 4.31
C ALA A 174 -10.10 1.33 5.83
N SER A 175 -11.20 1.75 6.48
CA SER A 175 -11.25 1.74 7.94
C SER A 175 -11.20 0.34 8.54
N ASP A 176 -11.97 -0.61 8.00
CA ASP A 176 -11.99 -1.97 8.53
C ASP A 176 -10.61 -2.63 8.40
N HIS A 177 -9.92 -2.40 7.27
CA HIS A 177 -8.55 -2.90 7.10
C HIS A 177 -7.57 -2.20 8.05
N ALA A 178 -7.50 -0.88 8.04
CA ALA A 178 -6.57 -0.14 8.88
C ALA A 178 -6.74 -0.45 10.38
N MET A 179 -7.98 -0.51 10.86
CA MET A 179 -8.26 -0.75 12.28
C MET A 179 -8.01 -2.20 12.71
N ASN A 180 -8.07 -3.17 11.80
CA ASN A 180 -7.79 -4.57 12.11
C ASN A 180 -6.34 -4.99 11.78
N ALA A 181 -5.60 -4.18 11.04
CA ALA A 181 -4.23 -4.44 10.60
C ALA A 181 -3.25 -3.37 11.12
N VAL A 182 -3.45 -2.88 12.35
CA VAL A 182 -2.63 -1.79 12.93
C VAL A 182 -1.14 -2.14 12.93
N GLU A 183 -0.77 -3.35 13.36
CA GLU A 183 0.63 -3.79 13.38
C GLU A 183 1.25 -3.82 11.98
N GLU A 184 0.48 -4.27 10.97
CA GLU A 184 0.92 -4.25 9.56
C GLU A 184 1.15 -2.82 9.09
N MET A 185 0.21 -1.90 9.36
CA MET A 185 0.34 -0.50 8.95
C MET A 185 1.49 0.21 9.69
N CYS A 186 1.70 -0.09 10.98
CA CYS A 186 2.86 0.40 11.73
C CYS A 186 4.18 -0.07 11.11
N ALA A 187 4.27 -1.36 10.77
CA ALA A 187 5.46 -1.91 10.13
C ALA A 187 5.70 -1.28 8.75
N LEU A 188 4.65 -1.18 7.94
CA LEU A 188 4.71 -0.57 6.61
C LEU A 188 5.11 0.91 6.68
N ASN A 189 4.57 1.67 7.64
CA ASN A 189 4.94 3.08 7.85
C ASN A 189 6.40 3.23 8.29
N ARG A 190 6.88 2.36 9.18
CA ARG A 190 8.29 2.34 9.60
C ARG A 190 9.22 2.05 8.43
N ASP A 191 8.89 1.05 7.60
CA ASP A 191 9.66 0.71 6.42
C ASP A 191 9.65 1.85 5.38
N MET A 192 8.51 2.54 5.22
CA MET A 192 8.38 3.69 4.33
C MET A 192 9.20 4.90 4.82
N LYS A 193 9.23 5.15 6.14
CA LYS A 193 10.06 6.19 6.73
C LYS A 193 11.54 5.89 6.56
N ALA A 194 11.95 4.63 6.76
CA ALA A 194 13.32 4.22 6.48
C ALA A 194 13.70 4.47 5.01
N PHE A 195 12.80 4.16 4.07
CA PHE A 195 13.01 4.48 2.66
C PHE A 195 13.16 5.99 2.42
N PHE A 196 12.36 6.84 3.07
CA PHE A 196 12.51 8.30 2.96
C PHE A 196 13.84 8.79 3.50
N ASP A 197 14.24 8.29 4.66
CA ASP A 197 15.50 8.68 5.31
C ASP A 197 16.71 8.21 4.49
N ASP A 198 16.69 6.99 3.96
CA ASP A 198 17.75 6.42 3.10
C ASP A 198 17.91 7.19 1.78
N THR A 199 16.82 7.75 1.25
CA THR A 199 16.82 8.54 0.02
C THR A 199 17.03 10.03 0.24
N GLY A 200 17.11 10.47 1.51
CA GLY A 200 17.23 11.88 1.88
C GLY A 200 16.00 12.71 1.53
N ALA A 201 14.83 12.09 1.42
CA ALA A 201 13.60 12.77 1.07
C ALA A 201 13.05 13.59 2.25
N GLU A 202 12.50 14.75 1.96
CA GLU A 202 11.71 15.52 2.94
C GLU A 202 10.24 15.11 2.87
N TYR A 203 9.64 14.83 4.02
CA TYR A 203 8.24 14.39 4.14
C TYR A 203 7.50 15.05 5.33
N PRO A 204 7.49 16.38 5.41
CA PRO A 204 6.93 17.10 6.57
C PRO A 204 5.42 16.91 6.73
N VAL A 205 4.66 16.79 5.65
CA VAL A 205 3.21 16.59 5.72
C VAL A 205 2.90 15.19 6.22
N TRP A 206 3.63 14.18 5.75
CA TRP A 206 3.54 12.80 6.25
C TRP A 206 3.77 12.72 7.75
N LYS A 207 4.90 13.28 8.24
CA LYS A 207 5.21 13.35 9.69
C LYS A 207 4.11 14.04 10.50
N SER A 208 3.57 15.14 9.96
CA SER A 208 2.49 15.88 10.60
C SER A 208 1.19 15.04 10.71
N LEU A 209 0.84 14.26 9.70
CA LEU A 209 -0.32 13.38 9.73
C LEU A 209 -0.11 12.18 10.66
N GLU A 210 1.09 11.60 10.66
CA GLU A 210 1.47 10.51 11.56
C GLU A 210 1.29 10.92 13.04
N LEU A 211 1.74 12.12 13.43
CA LEU A 211 1.57 12.65 14.77
C LEU A 211 0.09 12.78 15.20
N GLU A 212 -0.82 12.93 14.25
CA GLU A 212 -2.26 13.02 14.53
C GLU A 212 -2.92 11.63 14.73
N CYS A 213 -2.19 10.54 14.52
CA CYS A 213 -2.71 9.18 14.69
C CYS A 213 -2.74 8.70 16.14
N GLY A 214 -2.18 9.49 17.09
CA GLY A 214 -2.17 9.14 18.51
C GLY A 214 -1.42 7.85 18.79
N SER A 215 -2.00 6.99 19.63
CA SER A 215 -1.36 5.74 20.06
C SER A 215 -1.34 4.64 19.00
N TYR A 216 -1.97 4.83 17.84
CA TYR A 216 -1.99 3.80 16.79
C TYR A 216 -0.63 3.58 16.14
N LEU A 217 0.20 4.63 16.02
CA LEU A 217 1.50 4.58 15.34
C LEU A 217 2.68 4.91 16.27
N SER A 218 2.45 4.87 17.58
CA SER A 218 3.48 5.13 18.61
C SER A 218 4.30 3.87 18.92
#